data_328e0a0839cef2404ffa3e358401978e
#
_entry.id   328e0a0839cef2404ffa3e358401978e
#
_cell.length_a   1.000
_cell.length_b   1.000
_cell.length_c   1.000
_cell.angle_alpha   90.00
_cell.angle_beta   90.00
_cell.angle_gamma   90.00
#
_symmetry.space_group_name_H-M   'P 1'
#
loop_
_entity.id
_entity.type
_entity.pdbx_description
1 polymer ?
#
loop_
_entity_poly.entity_id
_entity_poly.type
_entity_poly.pdbx_seq_one_letter_code
_entity_poly.pdbx_strand_id
1 'polypeptide(L)'
;WLDRTNYYAVVGKEFLEGYVAIEADRMRNLWLREEDRQREMTVVRNEFEQGENDPHQALDVEINAAAITAHPYHHSTIGWRSDIENVPIEKLRAFYDTFYWPNNATVSVIGDFDPAAVLNMIKKYYGPFPRSPQPIQTIYTAEPEQQGERRVTLRRAGDLGIVGIAYKSVAGSDADFPALNMLGTILGSGKTSRFYKALTDTNLTLSATASAGFFHDPQLFQVYAFLAAGVEH
;
A
#
# COMPACT_ATOMS: atom_id res chain seq x y z
N TRP A 1 1.18 1.92 -2.65
CA TRP A 1 0.52 2.04 -1.35
C TRP A 1 -0.81 2.78 -1.52
N LEU A 2 -1.75 2.57 -0.63
CA LEU A 2 -3.07 3.21 -0.72
C LEU A 2 -2.99 4.75 -0.63
N ASP A 3 -2.15 5.28 0.25
CA ASP A 3 -2.08 6.73 0.53
C ASP A 3 -0.91 7.44 -0.13
N ARG A 4 0.08 6.72 -0.63
CA ARG A 4 1.33 7.32 -1.09
C ARG A 4 2.03 6.47 -2.13
N THR A 5 2.85 7.13 -2.93
CA THR A 5 3.85 6.49 -3.80
C THR A 5 5.24 6.84 -3.29
N ASN A 6 6.08 5.85 -3.06
CA ASN A 6 7.46 6.05 -2.64
C ASN A 6 8.40 5.80 -3.81
N TYR A 7 9.32 6.73 -4.00
CA TYR A 7 10.47 6.61 -4.90
C TYR A 7 11.72 6.63 -4.03
N TYR A 8 12.56 5.63 -4.13
CA TYR A 8 13.76 5.55 -3.31
C TYR A 8 14.91 4.91 -4.06
N ALA A 9 16.12 5.29 -3.70
CA ALA A 9 17.33 4.61 -4.10
C ALA A 9 18.37 4.64 -2.98
N VAL A 10 19.31 3.71 -3.03
CA VAL A 10 20.52 3.72 -2.22
C VAL A 10 21.68 4.03 -3.18
N VAL A 11 22.35 5.15 -2.94
CA VAL A 11 23.43 5.63 -3.82
C VAL A 11 24.66 5.98 -2.99
N GLY A 12 25.84 5.89 -3.59
CA GLY A 12 27.05 6.50 -3.01
C GLY A 12 26.88 8.02 -2.88
N LYS A 13 27.45 8.60 -1.85
CA LYS A 13 27.27 10.04 -1.57
C LYS A 13 27.74 10.95 -2.73
N GLU A 14 28.69 10.48 -3.50
CA GLU A 14 29.20 11.15 -4.71
C GLU A 14 28.18 11.23 -5.85
N PHE A 15 27.15 10.38 -5.85
CA PHE A 15 26.07 10.34 -6.85
C PHE A 15 24.79 11.02 -6.37
N LEU A 16 24.74 11.49 -5.11
CA LEU A 16 23.52 12.05 -4.52
C LEU A 16 22.94 13.21 -5.34
N GLU A 17 23.81 14.13 -5.81
CA GLU A 17 23.34 15.28 -6.59
C GLU A 17 22.71 14.85 -7.91
N GLY A 18 23.31 13.88 -8.60
CA GLY A 18 22.75 13.32 -9.84
C GLY A 18 21.40 12.67 -9.61
N TYR A 19 21.24 11.92 -8.51
CA TYR A 19 19.97 11.30 -8.16
C TYR A 19 18.89 12.33 -7.82
N VAL A 20 19.22 13.34 -7.02
CA VAL A 20 18.30 14.45 -6.69
C VAL A 20 17.85 15.20 -7.95
N ALA A 21 18.76 15.42 -8.90
CA ALA A 21 18.44 16.08 -10.16
C ALA A 21 17.44 15.24 -11.00
N ILE A 22 17.66 13.93 -11.11
CA ILE A 22 16.76 13.00 -11.85
C ILE A 22 15.38 12.97 -11.21
N GLU A 23 15.29 12.85 -9.87
CA GLU A 23 14.01 12.81 -9.17
C GLU A 23 13.23 14.12 -9.29
N ALA A 24 13.93 15.24 -9.24
CA ALA A 24 13.33 16.56 -9.44
C ALA A 24 12.79 16.72 -10.86
N ASP A 25 13.56 16.31 -11.87
CA ASP A 25 13.13 16.34 -13.28
C ASP A 25 11.91 15.45 -13.49
N ARG A 26 11.92 14.23 -12.97
CA ARG A 26 10.81 13.29 -13.07
C ARG A 26 9.52 13.83 -12.42
N MET A 27 9.62 14.64 -11.38
CA MET A 27 8.44 15.18 -10.70
C MET A 27 7.60 16.08 -11.62
N ARG A 28 8.19 16.81 -12.57
CA ARG A 28 7.42 17.75 -13.42
C ARG A 28 7.65 17.60 -14.93
N ASN A 29 8.63 16.85 -15.36
CA ASN A 29 8.99 16.75 -16.76
C ASN A 29 8.86 15.32 -17.32
N LEU A 30 8.13 14.45 -16.65
CA LEU A 30 7.94 13.06 -17.09
C LEU A 30 7.21 13.01 -18.44
N TRP A 31 7.80 12.31 -19.38
CA TRP A 31 7.21 12.08 -20.70
C TRP A 31 6.22 10.91 -20.64
N LEU A 32 4.98 11.20 -20.45
CA LEU A 32 3.91 10.20 -20.51
C LEU A 32 3.46 10.02 -21.96
N ARG A 33 4.16 9.17 -22.73
CA ARG A 33 3.84 8.88 -24.12
C ARG A 33 3.00 7.62 -24.23
N GLU A 34 2.20 7.53 -25.29
CA GLU A 34 1.35 6.35 -25.52
C GLU A 34 2.17 5.06 -25.67
N GLU A 35 3.31 5.12 -26.33
CA GLU A 35 4.20 3.97 -26.47
C GLU A 35 4.78 3.47 -25.13
N ASP A 36 5.06 4.38 -24.19
CA ASP A 36 5.50 4.03 -22.83
C ASP A 36 4.37 3.38 -22.05
N ARG A 37 3.15 3.95 -22.14
CA ARG A 37 1.95 3.35 -21.54
C ARG A 37 1.73 1.91 -22.04
N GLN A 38 1.76 1.67 -23.34
CA GLN A 38 1.51 0.34 -23.91
C GLN A 38 2.50 -0.70 -23.38
N ARG A 39 3.77 -0.33 -23.22
CA ARG A 39 4.79 -1.23 -22.66
C ARG A 39 4.55 -1.49 -21.18
N GLU A 40 4.32 -0.43 -20.42
CA GLU A 40 4.16 -0.52 -18.97
C GLU A 40 2.87 -1.24 -18.57
N MET A 41 1.76 -1.04 -19.28
CA MET A 41 0.51 -1.74 -18.98
C MET A 41 0.62 -3.26 -19.14
N THR A 42 1.55 -3.74 -19.95
CA THR A 42 1.86 -5.18 -20.01
C THR A 42 2.53 -5.67 -18.71
N VAL A 43 3.44 -4.86 -18.15
CA VAL A 43 4.10 -5.16 -16.87
C VAL A 43 3.09 -5.12 -15.73
N VAL A 44 2.28 -4.07 -15.67
CA VAL A 44 1.23 -3.91 -14.64
C VAL A 44 0.18 -5.03 -14.71
N ARG A 45 -0.18 -5.49 -15.93
CA ARG A 45 -1.07 -6.65 -16.07
C ARG A 45 -0.43 -7.93 -15.52
N ASN A 46 0.85 -8.16 -15.77
CA ASN A 46 1.55 -9.32 -15.21
C ASN A 46 1.61 -9.26 -13.67
N GLU A 47 1.81 -8.08 -13.11
CA GLU A 47 1.75 -7.86 -11.66
C GLU A 47 0.34 -8.17 -11.10
N PHE A 48 -0.70 -7.70 -11.78
CA PHE A 48 -2.09 -8.03 -11.44
C PHE A 48 -2.34 -9.54 -11.45
N GLU A 49 -1.95 -10.23 -12.52
CA GLU A 49 -2.10 -11.69 -12.67
C GLU A 49 -1.29 -12.46 -11.61
N GLN A 50 -0.11 -11.97 -11.23
CA GLN A 50 0.65 -12.53 -10.12
C GLN A 50 -0.10 -12.41 -8.80
N GLY A 51 -0.70 -11.26 -8.52
CA GLY A 51 -1.52 -11.04 -7.33
C GLY A 51 -2.79 -11.91 -7.31
N GLU A 52 -3.45 -12.07 -8.45
CA GLU A 52 -4.60 -12.98 -8.57
C GLU A 52 -4.24 -14.45 -8.28
N ASN A 53 -3.02 -14.86 -8.60
CA ASN A 53 -2.54 -16.22 -8.34
C ASN A 53 -2.02 -16.45 -6.92
N ASP A 54 -1.84 -15.40 -6.12
CA ASP A 54 -1.51 -15.50 -4.69
C ASP A 54 -2.81 -15.69 -3.87
N PRO A 55 -3.01 -16.84 -3.22
CA PRO A 55 -4.24 -17.10 -2.47
C PRO A 55 -4.47 -16.13 -1.29
N HIS A 56 -3.40 -15.66 -0.64
CA HIS A 56 -3.50 -14.71 0.46
C HIS A 56 -3.92 -13.33 -0.05
N GLN A 57 -3.27 -12.85 -1.11
CA GLN A 57 -3.62 -11.56 -1.71
C GLN A 57 -5.04 -11.55 -2.27
N ALA A 58 -5.46 -12.64 -2.90
CA ALA A 58 -6.83 -12.77 -3.39
C ALA A 58 -7.86 -12.73 -2.25
N LEU A 59 -7.57 -13.39 -1.12
CA LEU A 59 -8.44 -13.34 0.06
C LEU A 59 -8.47 -11.94 0.69
N ASP A 60 -7.31 -11.26 0.75
CA ASP A 60 -7.22 -9.89 1.28
C ASP A 60 -8.06 -8.90 0.46
N VAL A 61 -8.03 -8.99 -0.86
CA VAL A 61 -8.87 -8.17 -1.76
C VAL A 61 -10.36 -8.36 -1.43
N GLU A 62 -10.81 -9.60 -1.29
CA GLU A 62 -12.22 -9.89 -0.99
C GLU A 62 -12.63 -9.46 0.44
N ILE A 63 -11.73 -9.60 1.42
CA ILE A 63 -11.97 -9.12 2.78
C ILE A 63 -12.12 -7.60 2.79
N ASN A 64 -11.21 -6.87 2.13
CA ASN A 64 -11.29 -5.42 2.04
C ASN A 64 -12.57 -4.98 1.32
N ALA A 65 -12.92 -5.59 0.19
CA ALA A 65 -14.15 -5.29 -0.55
C ALA A 65 -15.41 -5.56 0.25
N ALA A 66 -15.43 -6.63 1.06
CA ALA A 66 -16.56 -6.94 1.92
C ALA A 66 -16.64 -6.03 3.14
N ALA A 67 -15.50 -5.69 3.74
CA ALA A 67 -15.45 -4.90 4.96
C ALA A 67 -15.66 -3.40 4.70
N ILE A 68 -15.12 -2.86 3.62
CA ILE A 68 -15.15 -1.43 3.28
C ILE A 68 -16.07 -1.24 2.08
N THR A 69 -17.13 -0.45 2.24
CA THR A 69 -18.18 -0.33 1.22
C THR A 69 -18.20 1.00 0.50
N ALA A 70 -17.80 2.07 1.16
CA ALA A 70 -17.88 3.43 0.61
C ALA A 70 -16.52 4.08 0.42
N HIS A 71 -15.58 3.84 1.33
CA HIS A 71 -14.25 4.43 1.27
C HIS A 71 -13.40 3.79 0.15
N PRO A 72 -12.55 4.55 -0.56
CA PRO A 72 -11.68 4.02 -1.64
C PRO A 72 -10.77 2.85 -1.23
N TYR A 73 -10.52 2.63 0.06
CA TYR A 73 -9.75 1.48 0.54
C TYR A 73 -10.41 0.11 0.29
N HIS A 74 -11.61 0.09 -0.28
CA HIS A 74 -12.31 -1.16 -0.62
C HIS A 74 -11.67 -1.94 -1.76
N HIS A 75 -10.80 -1.32 -2.57
CA HIS A 75 -10.08 -1.98 -3.66
C HIS A 75 -8.55 -1.88 -3.48
N SER A 76 -7.83 -2.79 -4.11
CA SER A 76 -6.37 -2.78 -4.11
C SER A 76 -5.80 -1.61 -4.91
N THR A 77 -4.54 -1.26 -4.65
CA THR A 77 -3.83 -0.19 -5.36
C THR A 77 -3.62 -0.49 -6.85
N ILE A 78 -3.54 -1.77 -7.23
CA ILE A 78 -3.39 -2.15 -8.64
C ILE A 78 -4.68 -1.94 -9.43
N GLY A 79 -5.82 -1.86 -8.75
CA GLY A 79 -7.13 -1.61 -9.35
C GLY A 79 -7.71 -2.83 -10.05
N TRP A 80 -8.40 -2.58 -11.17
CA TRP A 80 -9.15 -3.58 -11.92
C TRP A 80 -8.47 -3.90 -13.24
N ARG A 81 -8.52 -5.16 -13.66
CA ARG A 81 -7.98 -5.62 -14.95
C ARG A 81 -8.48 -4.78 -16.13
N SER A 82 -9.76 -4.48 -16.17
CA SER A 82 -10.36 -3.65 -17.21
C SER A 82 -9.74 -2.26 -17.31
N ASP A 83 -9.37 -1.66 -16.18
CA ASP A 83 -8.77 -0.34 -16.13
C ASP A 83 -7.31 -0.40 -16.59
N ILE A 84 -6.56 -1.42 -16.15
CA ILE A 84 -5.18 -1.66 -16.60
C ILE A 84 -5.13 -1.79 -18.12
N GLU A 85 -6.06 -2.55 -18.70
CA GLU A 85 -6.10 -2.80 -20.15
C GLU A 85 -6.54 -1.58 -20.96
N ASN A 86 -7.41 -0.72 -20.40
CA ASN A 86 -8.13 0.31 -21.16
C ASN A 86 -7.84 1.75 -20.74
N VAL A 87 -7.07 2.00 -19.66
CA VAL A 87 -6.81 3.37 -19.21
C VAL A 87 -6.12 4.19 -20.31
N PRO A 88 -6.71 5.29 -20.81
CA PRO A 88 -6.08 6.12 -21.83
C PRO A 88 -4.94 6.96 -21.23
N ILE A 89 -3.98 7.31 -22.07
CA ILE A 89 -2.79 8.09 -21.64
C ILE A 89 -3.19 9.44 -21.04
N GLU A 90 -4.28 10.05 -21.47
CA GLU A 90 -4.80 11.31 -20.96
C GLU A 90 -5.21 11.21 -19.49
N LYS A 91 -5.69 10.06 -19.04
CA LYS A 91 -6.02 9.82 -17.62
C LYS A 91 -4.75 9.74 -16.78
N LEU A 92 -3.70 9.08 -17.28
CA LEU A 92 -2.40 9.02 -16.60
C LEU A 92 -1.77 10.41 -16.50
N ARG A 93 -1.82 11.21 -17.57
CA ARG A 93 -1.37 12.61 -17.56
C ARG A 93 -2.17 13.46 -16.57
N ALA A 94 -3.50 13.33 -16.56
CA ALA A 94 -4.35 14.05 -15.62
C ALA A 94 -4.04 13.68 -14.15
N PHE A 95 -3.79 12.40 -13.87
CA PHE A 95 -3.36 11.96 -12.54
C PHE A 95 -2.01 12.57 -12.14
N TYR A 96 -1.03 12.49 -13.04
CA TYR A 96 0.29 13.08 -12.83
C TYR A 96 0.20 14.59 -12.58
N ASP A 97 -0.56 15.33 -13.40
CA ASP A 97 -0.75 16.77 -13.27
C ASP A 97 -1.58 17.17 -12.03
N THR A 98 -2.35 16.26 -11.48
CA THR A 98 -3.08 16.50 -10.23
C THR A 98 -2.19 16.33 -9.00
N PHE A 99 -1.37 15.27 -8.94
CA PHE A 99 -0.74 14.83 -7.71
C PHE A 99 0.77 15.07 -7.63
N TYR A 100 1.50 15.20 -8.74
CA TYR A 100 2.96 15.30 -8.75
C TYR A 100 3.45 16.74 -8.67
N TRP A 101 3.38 17.31 -7.48
CA TRP A 101 3.82 18.68 -7.19
C TRP A 101 4.68 18.74 -5.94
N PRO A 102 5.64 19.71 -5.84
CA PRO A 102 6.49 19.85 -4.66
C PRO A 102 5.71 20.02 -3.34
N ASN A 103 4.54 20.67 -3.39
CA ASN A 103 3.70 20.84 -2.20
C ASN A 103 2.85 19.60 -1.83
N ASN A 104 2.95 18.52 -2.60
CA ASN A 104 2.37 17.20 -2.33
C ASN A 104 3.46 16.12 -2.21
N ALA A 105 4.69 16.50 -1.95
CA ALA A 105 5.81 15.58 -1.86
C ALA A 105 6.65 15.85 -0.62
N THR A 106 7.24 14.79 -0.07
CA THR A 106 8.23 14.86 1.00
C THR A 106 9.52 14.23 0.49
N VAL A 107 10.62 14.94 0.62
CA VAL A 107 11.96 14.41 0.33
C VAL A 107 12.63 14.04 1.64
N SER A 108 13.04 12.77 1.76
CA SER A 108 13.82 12.27 2.89
C SER A 108 15.20 11.83 2.41
N VAL A 109 16.25 12.35 3.03
CA VAL A 109 17.64 11.95 2.76
C VAL A 109 18.23 11.42 4.05
N ILE A 110 18.78 10.20 4.02
CA ILE A 110 19.36 9.52 5.17
C ILE A 110 20.74 9.02 4.80
N GLY A 111 21.75 9.34 5.60
CA GLY A 111 23.12 8.91 5.35
C GLY A 111 24.19 9.85 5.91
N ASP A 112 25.42 9.67 5.44
CA ASP A 112 26.58 10.50 5.79
C ASP A 112 26.71 11.68 4.81
N PHE A 113 26.19 12.85 5.19
CA PHE A 113 26.22 14.07 4.38
C PHE A 113 26.18 15.34 5.24
N ASP A 114 26.55 16.49 4.64
CA ASP A 114 26.30 17.81 5.25
C ASP A 114 24.85 18.24 4.99
N PRO A 115 24.02 18.42 6.04
CA PRO A 115 22.61 18.81 5.88
C PRO A 115 22.42 20.14 5.14
N ALA A 116 23.34 21.13 5.33
CA ALA A 116 23.23 22.41 4.67
C ALA A 116 23.50 22.30 3.16
N ALA A 117 24.50 21.50 2.77
CA ALA A 117 24.77 21.22 1.37
C ALA A 117 23.62 20.50 0.68
N VAL A 118 23.05 19.48 1.31
CA VAL A 118 21.89 18.73 0.76
C VAL A 118 20.67 19.62 0.67
N LEU A 119 20.36 20.44 1.68
CA LEU A 119 19.24 21.39 1.61
C LEU A 119 19.40 22.38 0.46
N ASN A 120 20.62 22.90 0.22
CA ASN A 120 20.88 23.77 -0.90
C ASN A 120 20.72 23.04 -2.26
N MET A 121 21.13 21.80 -2.33
CA MET A 121 20.93 20.94 -3.50
C MET A 121 19.43 20.73 -3.77
N ILE A 122 18.64 20.39 -2.78
CA ILE A 122 17.17 20.25 -2.91
C ILE A 122 16.56 21.57 -3.38
N LYS A 123 16.94 22.71 -2.79
CA LYS A 123 16.46 24.03 -3.23
C LYS A 123 16.86 24.35 -4.67
N LYS A 124 18.04 23.94 -5.11
CA LYS A 124 18.51 24.13 -6.48
C LYS A 124 17.63 23.42 -7.51
N TYR A 125 17.30 22.15 -7.25
CA TYR A 125 16.61 21.30 -8.22
C TYR A 125 15.08 21.35 -8.11
N TYR A 126 14.53 21.39 -6.90
CA TYR A 126 13.06 21.45 -6.71
C TYR A 126 12.51 22.88 -6.60
N GLY A 127 13.34 23.84 -6.15
CA GLY A 127 12.92 25.22 -5.94
C GLY A 127 12.35 25.94 -7.18
N PRO A 128 12.80 25.65 -8.41
CA PRO A 128 12.22 26.24 -9.62
C PRO A 128 10.77 25.83 -9.90
N PHE A 129 10.31 24.69 -9.35
CA PHE A 129 8.94 24.22 -9.61
C PHE A 129 7.93 24.98 -8.74
N PRO A 130 6.81 25.44 -9.33
CA PRO A 130 5.75 26.09 -8.57
C PRO A 130 4.97 25.09 -7.72
N ARG A 131 4.16 25.60 -6.83
CA ARG A 131 3.11 24.81 -6.18
C ARG A 131 2.05 24.41 -7.18
N SER A 132 1.29 23.34 -6.87
CA SER A 132 0.11 22.97 -7.66
C SER A 132 -0.80 24.19 -7.85
N PRO A 133 -1.26 24.47 -9.09
CA PRO A 133 -2.18 25.55 -9.37
C PRO A 133 -3.59 25.30 -8.82
N GLN A 134 -3.91 24.05 -8.51
CA GLN A 134 -5.18 23.63 -7.94
C GLN A 134 -4.96 22.97 -6.57
N PRO A 135 -5.94 23.02 -5.67
CA PRO A 135 -5.89 22.25 -4.43
C PRO A 135 -5.77 20.75 -4.74
N ILE A 136 -4.90 20.06 -4.00
CA ILE A 136 -4.85 18.59 -4.06
C ILE A 136 -6.18 18.05 -3.52
N GLN A 137 -6.78 17.16 -4.29
CA GLN A 137 -8.07 16.56 -3.92
C GLN A 137 -7.91 15.71 -2.66
N THR A 138 -8.85 15.87 -1.74
CA THR A 138 -8.94 15.07 -0.52
C THR A 138 -10.14 14.13 -0.59
N ILE A 139 -10.01 12.97 0.01
CA ILE A 139 -11.11 12.03 0.18
C ILE A 139 -12.00 12.58 1.31
N TYR A 140 -13.29 12.70 1.05
CA TYR A 140 -14.29 13.15 2.03
C TYR A 140 -15.32 12.06 2.36
N THR A 141 -15.25 10.91 1.66
CA THR A 141 -16.16 9.80 1.87
C THR A 141 -15.82 9.10 3.19
N ALA A 142 -16.74 9.14 4.14
CA ALA A 142 -16.62 8.40 5.37
C ALA A 142 -17.21 6.99 5.20
N GLU A 143 -16.51 5.99 5.69
CA GLU A 143 -17.02 4.61 5.71
C GLU A 143 -18.17 4.50 6.71
N PRO A 144 -19.35 3.98 6.31
CA PRO A 144 -20.48 3.81 7.22
C PRO A 144 -20.19 2.73 8.28
N GLU A 145 -20.90 2.82 9.40
CA GLU A 145 -20.84 1.82 10.45
C GLU A 145 -21.32 0.45 9.95
N GLN A 146 -20.60 -0.59 10.28
CA GLN A 146 -20.94 -1.96 9.91
C GLN A 146 -22.07 -2.50 10.81
N GLN A 147 -23.16 -2.93 10.20
CA GLN A 147 -24.38 -3.36 10.93
C GLN A 147 -24.38 -4.86 11.29
N GLY A 148 -23.32 -5.59 10.99
CA GLY A 148 -23.23 -7.02 11.30
C GLY A 148 -22.01 -7.69 10.69
N GLU A 149 -21.84 -8.97 11.01
CA GLU A 149 -20.76 -9.79 10.45
C GLU A 149 -20.97 -9.99 8.94
N ARG A 150 -19.88 -9.98 8.20
CA ARG A 150 -19.83 -10.30 6.75
C ARG A 150 -18.87 -11.44 6.55
N ARG A 151 -19.22 -12.38 5.69
CA ARG A 151 -18.40 -13.56 5.37
C ARG A 151 -18.17 -13.65 3.87
N VAL A 152 -16.94 -13.96 3.49
CA VAL A 152 -16.55 -14.29 2.13
C VAL A 152 -15.88 -15.65 2.12
N THR A 153 -16.13 -16.43 1.07
CA THR A 153 -15.48 -17.72 0.87
C THR A 153 -14.95 -17.79 -0.54
N LEU A 154 -13.62 -17.87 -0.65
CA LEU A 154 -12.94 -18.14 -1.91
C LEU A 154 -12.63 -19.62 -2.02
N ARG A 155 -12.98 -20.22 -3.18
CA ARG A 155 -12.61 -21.60 -3.52
C ARG A 155 -11.62 -21.57 -4.66
N ARG A 156 -10.39 -22.01 -4.39
CA ARG A 156 -9.31 -22.10 -5.36
C ARG A 156 -8.66 -23.47 -5.28
N ALA A 157 -8.01 -23.89 -6.35
CA ALA A 157 -7.17 -25.09 -6.31
C ALA A 157 -5.95 -24.84 -5.42
N GLY A 158 -5.64 -25.80 -4.54
CA GLY A 158 -4.53 -25.73 -3.60
C GLY A 158 -4.76 -26.64 -2.40
N ASP A 159 -3.70 -26.93 -1.66
CA ASP A 159 -3.72 -27.91 -0.57
C ASP A 159 -3.82 -27.25 0.83
N LEU A 160 -3.74 -25.92 0.89
CA LEU A 160 -3.72 -25.19 2.16
C LEU A 160 -4.87 -24.20 2.26
N GLY A 161 -5.58 -24.25 3.42
CA GLY A 161 -6.59 -23.26 3.76
C GLY A 161 -5.95 -21.98 4.35
N ILE A 162 -6.62 -20.85 4.11
CA ILE A 162 -6.29 -19.57 4.75
C ILE A 162 -7.56 -19.03 5.39
N VAL A 163 -7.47 -18.66 6.67
CA VAL A 163 -8.54 -17.97 7.40
C VAL A 163 -8.10 -16.53 7.64
N GLY A 164 -8.94 -15.59 7.21
CA GLY A 164 -8.77 -14.16 7.46
C GLY A 164 -9.91 -13.62 8.32
N ILE A 165 -9.59 -12.82 9.33
CA ILE A 165 -10.56 -12.11 10.18
C ILE A 165 -10.18 -10.65 10.20
N ALA A 166 -11.13 -9.76 9.96
CA ALA A 166 -10.89 -8.34 9.94
C ALA A 166 -11.87 -7.57 10.84
N TYR A 167 -11.36 -6.60 11.56
CA TYR A 167 -12.14 -5.67 12.38
C TYR A 167 -11.91 -4.25 11.88
N LYS A 168 -12.92 -3.41 11.92
CA LYS A 168 -12.74 -1.97 11.68
C LYS A 168 -11.74 -1.41 12.69
N SER A 169 -10.82 -0.60 12.19
CA SER A 169 -9.72 -0.02 12.96
C SER A 169 -9.74 1.49 12.83
N VAL A 170 -8.76 2.15 13.44
CA VAL A 170 -8.59 3.61 13.42
C VAL A 170 -7.55 4.03 12.38
N ALA A 171 -7.47 5.32 12.10
CA ALA A 171 -6.38 5.90 11.31
C ALA A 171 -5.02 5.75 12.00
N GLY A 172 -3.94 5.73 11.24
CA GLY A 172 -2.58 5.63 11.78
C GLY A 172 -2.16 6.81 12.69
N SER A 173 -2.82 7.97 12.53
CA SER A 173 -2.61 9.15 13.38
C SER A 173 -3.46 9.18 14.66
N ASP A 174 -4.35 8.20 14.85
CA ASP A 174 -5.21 8.11 16.02
C ASP A 174 -4.42 7.74 17.28
N ALA A 175 -4.88 8.24 18.44
CA ALA A 175 -4.26 7.99 19.74
C ALA A 175 -4.28 6.50 20.13
N ASP A 176 -5.25 5.72 19.65
CA ASP A 176 -5.38 4.29 19.94
C ASP A 176 -4.55 3.41 19.01
N PHE A 177 -3.99 3.96 17.91
CA PHE A 177 -3.19 3.17 16.96
C PHE A 177 -1.97 2.48 17.59
N PRO A 178 -1.18 3.13 18.49
CA PRO A 178 -0.08 2.45 19.18
C PRO A 178 -0.52 1.23 19.99
N ALA A 179 -1.70 1.30 20.63
CA ALA A 179 -2.27 0.18 21.39
C ALA A 179 -2.66 -0.98 20.46
N LEU A 180 -3.27 -0.70 19.31
CA LEU A 180 -3.58 -1.71 18.30
C LEU A 180 -2.33 -2.36 17.71
N ASN A 181 -1.29 -1.59 17.45
CA ASN A 181 -0.01 -2.14 16.98
C ASN A 181 0.62 -3.08 18.03
N MET A 182 0.58 -2.67 19.31
CA MET A 182 1.03 -3.54 20.41
C MET A 182 0.16 -4.80 20.52
N LEU A 183 -1.16 -4.69 20.37
CA LEU A 183 -2.07 -5.84 20.33
C LEU A 183 -1.68 -6.82 19.21
N GLY A 184 -1.42 -6.32 18.01
CA GLY A 184 -0.94 -7.13 16.88
C GLY A 184 0.34 -7.89 17.22
N THR A 185 1.30 -7.22 17.86
CA THR A 185 2.55 -7.82 18.33
C THR A 185 2.31 -8.94 19.35
N ILE A 186 1.48 -8.69 20.36
CA ILE A 186 1.15 -9.69 21.41
C ILE A 186 0.45 -10.91 20.81
N LEU A 187 -0.45 -10.68 19.84
CA LEU A 187 -1.22 -11.77 19.22
C LEU A 187 -0.39 -12.58 18.23
N GLY A 188 0.33 -11.93 17.31
CA GLY A 188 0.86 -12.60 16.12
C GLY A 188 2.37 -12.51 15.89
N SER A 189 3.17 -11.82 16.73
CA SER A 189 4.58 -11.63 16.45
C SER A 189 5.50 -12.57 17.24
N GLY A 190 6.21 -13.44 16.51
CA GLY A 190 7.23 -14.32 17.07
C GLY A 190 6.69 -15.51 17.90
N LYS A 191 7.62 -16.36 18.36
CA LYS A 191 7.30 -17.63 19.04
C LYS A 191 6.66 -17.47 20.43
N THR A 192 6.72 -16.30 21.01
CA THR A 192 6.11 -16.00 22.31
C THR A 192 4.69 -15.46 22.20
N SER A 193 4.23 -15.14 20.99
CA SER A 193 2.90 -14.61 20.72
C SER A 193 1.79 -15.62 21.07
N ARG A 194 0.59 -15.10 21.29
CA ARG A 194 -0.55 -15.93 21.66
C ARG A 194 -0.98 -16.87 20.54
N PHE A 195 -0.97 -16.41 19.29
CA PHE A 195 -1.32 -17.26 18.16
C PHE A 195 -0.30 -18.33 17.88
N TYR A 196 1.00 -18.02 18.03
CA TYR A 196 2.02 -19.06 17.91
C TYR A 196 1.77 -20.19 18.89
N LYS A 197 1.59 -19.89 20.18
CA LYS A 197 1.37 -20.90 21.22
C LYS A 197 0.07 -21.68 21.06
N ALA A 198 -1.00 -21.00 20.64
CA ALA A 198 -2.31 -21.62 20.56
C ALA A 198 -2.58 -22.37 19.24
N LEU A 199 -1.94 -21.95 18.14
CA LEU A 199 -2.22 -22.43 16.80
C LEU A 199 -1.02 -23.09 16.13
N THR A 200 0.14 -22.43 16.11
CA THR A 200 1.29 -22.91 15.37
C THR A 200 2.02 -24.01 16.13
N ASP A 201 2.25 -23.84 17.43
CA ASP A 201 2.91 -24.83 18.30
C ASP A 201 2.06 -26.12 18.46
N THR A 202 0.75 -26.01 18.24
CA THR A 202 -0.19 -27.15 18.25
C THR A 202 -0.42 -27.76 16.87
N ASN A 203 0.32 -27.34 15.84
CA ASN A 203 0.20 -27.81 14.46
C ASN A 203 -1.17 -27.59 13.78
N LEU A 204 -1.96 -26.62 14.24
CA LEU A 204 -3.18 -26.19 13.56
C LEU A 204 -2.88 -25.26 12.40
N THR A 205 -1.83 -24.44 12.51
CA THR A 205 -1.40 -23.51 11.47
C THR A 205 0.08 -23.62 11.19
N LEU A 206 0.49 -23.26 9.97
CA LEU A 206 1.89 -23.02 9.62
C LEU A 206 2.36 -21.68 10.19
N SER A 207 1.47 -20.68 10.17
CA SER A 207 1.68 -19.37 10.77
C SER A 207 0.35 -18.68 11.05
N ALA A 208 0.36 -17.76 12.01
CA ALA A 208 -0.77 -16.87 12.25
C ALA A 208 -0.23 -15.49 12.65
N THR A 209 -0.81 -14.46 12.05
CA THR A 209 -0.38 -13.06 12.19
C THR A 209 -1.55 -12.16 12.56
N ALA A 210 -1.25 -11.04 13.20
CA ALA A 210 -2.21 -9.98 13.47
C ALA A 210 -1.53 -8.61 13.28
N SER A 211 -2.19 -7.68 12.62
CA SER A 211 -1.65 -6.34 12.39
C SER A 211 -2.73 -5.29 12.14
N ALA A 212 -2.45 -4.04 12.51
CA ALA A 212 -3.13 -2.86 12.03
C ALA A 212 -2.24 -2.16 10.99
N GLY A 213 -2.78 -1.81 9.84
CA GLY A 213 -2.06 -1.02 8.85
C GLY A 213 -1.97 0.45 9.27
N PHE A 214 -0.82 1.08 9.05
CA PHE A 214 -0.65 2.53 9.27
C PHE A 214 -1.10 3.29 8.01
N PHE A 215 -2.36 3.73 8.01
CA PHE A 215 -2.98 4.43 6.89
C PHE A 215 -3.46 5.82 7.30
N HIS A 216 -3.68 6.69 6.32
CA HIS A 216 -4.19 8.04 6.52
C HIS A 216 -5.59 8.02 7.15
N ASP A 217 -6.47 7.19 6.61
CA ASP A 217 -7.85 7.04 7.06
C ASP A 217 -8.05 5.70 7.79
N PRO A 218 -9.15 5.53 8.55
CA PRO A 218 -9.48 4.28 9.22
C PRO A 218 -9.50 3.09 8.25
N GLN A 219 -8.83 2.00 8.64
CA GLN A 219 -8.70 0.78 7.85
C GLN A 219 -9.11 -0.45 8.70
N LEU A 220 -8.48 -1.58 8.51
CA LEU A 220 -8.78 -2.83 9.21
C LEU A 220 -7.63 -3.24 10.14
N PHE A 221 -7.98 -3.82 11.27
CA PHE A 221 -7.11 -4.70 12.02
C PHE A 221 -7.35 -6.12 11.50
N GLN A 222 -6.32 -6.74 10.93
CA GLN A 222 -6.44 -7.99 10.22
C GLN A 222 -5.69 -9.11 10.94
N VAL A 223 -6.27 -10.29 10.94
CA VAL A 223 -5.70 -11.55 11.43
C VAL A 223 -5.72 -12.54 10.29
N TYR A 224 -4.59 -13.17 10.02
CA TYR A 224 -4.48 -14.26 9.05
C TYR A 224 -3.89 -15.50 9.69
N ALA A 225 -4.48 -16.65 9.40
CA ALA A 225 -3.99 -17.96 9.78
C ALA A 225 -3.83 -18.83 8.53
N PHE A 226 -2.62 -19.30 8.28
CA PHE A 226 -2.31 -20.27 7.22
C PHE A 226 -2.38 -21.64 7.82
N LEU A 227 -3.34 -22.45 7.41
CA LEU A 227 -3.64 -23.74 8.02
C LEU A 227 -2.55 -24.78 7.71
N ALA A 228 -2.31 -25.69 8.63
CA ALA A 228 -1.47 -26.86 8.36
C ALA A 228 -2.16 -27.83 7.41
N ALA A 229 -1.39 -28.66 6.70
CA ALA A 229 -1.92 -29.64 5.79
C ALA A 229 -2.91 -30.60 6.50
N GLY A 230 -4.08 -30.79 5.90
CA GLY A 230 -5.12 -31.66 6.45
C GLY A 230 -5.98 -31.06 7.57
N VAL A 231 -5.77 -29.80 7.91
CA VAL A 231 -6.63 -29.05 8.84
C VAL A 231 -7.77 -28.39 8.03
N GLU A 232 -9.00 -28.68 8.43
CA GLU A 232 -10.21 -28.03 7.85
C GLU A 232 -10.50 -26.70 8.57
N HIS A 233 -11.11 -25.74 7.83
CA HIS A 233 -11.50 -24.40 8.30
C HIS A 233 -13.01 -24.32 8.60
#